data_2a7662b063e7823918129092f3dcf629
#
_entry.id   2a7662b063e7823918129092f3dcf629
#
_cell.length_a   1.000
_cell.length_b   1.000
_cell.length_c   1.000
_cell.angle_alpha   90.00
_cell.angle_beta   90.00
_cell.angle_gamma   90.00
#
_symmetry.space_group_name_H-M   'P 1'
#
loop_
_entity.id
_entity.type
_entity.pdbx_description
1 polymer ?
#
loop_
_entity_poly.entity_id
_entity_poly.type
_entity_poly.pdbx_seq_one_letter_code
_entity_poly.pdbx_strand_id
1 'polypeptide(L)'
;MFGIRGGIGPHPEDVLHMKRTADRLFGDAYYWSVLGAGRNQMFIAAMSAVMGGNVRVGLEDSLWLGRGQLAKSNAEQVAKARRILEELGLAVATPAEAREMLKLKGARNVGF
;
A
#
# COMPACT_ATOMS: atom_id res chain seq x y z
N MET A 1 5.91 5.06 -5.33
CA MET A 1 6.97 4.82 -4.34
C MET A 1 7.35 6.14 -3.70
N PHE A 2 7.32 6.20 -2.38
CA PHE A 2 7.51 7.43 -1.61
C PHE A 2 8.73 7.31 -0.69
N GLY A 3 9.59 8.35 -0.66
CA GLY A 3 10.72 8.44 0.25
C GLY A 3 11.98 7.66 -0.15
N ILE A 4 12.16 7.38 -1.42
CA ILE A 4 13.38 6.76 -1.98
C ILE A 4 14.05 7.66 -3.01
N ARG A 5 15.33 7.42 -3.30
CA ARG A 5 16.04 8.08 -4.41
C ARG A 5 15.35 7.78 -5.74
N GLY A 6 15.11 8.79 -6.54
CA GLY A 6 14.39 8.70 -7.82
C GLY A 6 12.86 8.60 -7.71
N GLY A 7 12.32 8.53 -6.49
CA GLY A 7 10.89 8.68 -6.20
C GLY A 7 10.54 10.08 -5.70
N ILE A 8 9.27 10.27 -5.41
CA ILE A 8 8.78 11.49 -4.75
C ILE A 8 9.00 11.40 -3.22
N GLY A 9 8.97 12.52 -2.52
CA GLY A 9 9.11 12.58 -1.06
C GLY A 9 7.98 11.88 -0.31
N PRO A 10 8.17 11.59 0.98
CA PRO A 10 7.17 10.89 1.80
C PRO A 10 6.20 11.84 2.53
N HIS A 11 6.18 13.12 2.16
CA HIS A 11 5.27 14.08 2.76
C HIS A 11 3.82 13.81 2.33
N PRO A 12 2.82 14.06 3.19
CA PRO A 12 1.40 13.93 2.82
C PRO A 12 1.02 14.64 1.51
N GLU A 13 1.56 15.82 1.26
CA GLU A 13 1.31 16.57 0.03
C GLU A 13 1.85 15.87 -1.21
N ASP A 14 2.95 15.12 -1.11
CA ASP A 14 3.51 14.34 -2.22
C ASP A 14 2.55 13.21 -2.62
N VAL A 15 1.98 12.51 -1.63
CA VAL A 15 0.99 11.45 -1.89
C VAL A 15 -0.26 12.05 -2.53
N LEU A 16 -0.75 13.16 -1.99
CA LEU A 16 -1.91 13.87 -2.51
C LEU A 16 -1.67 14.38 -3.94
N HIS A 17 -0.47 14.93 -4.21
CA HIS A 17 -0.08 15.37 -5.55
C HIS A 17 -0.16 14.23 -6.57
N MET A 18 0.42 13.08 -6.25
CA MET A 18 0.37 11.91 -7.12
C MET A 18 -1.05 11.42 -7.35
N LYS A 19 -1.86 11.36 -6.28
CA LYS A 19 -3.27 10.95 -6.38
C LYS A 19 -4.07 11.90 -7.26
N ARG A 20 -3.97 13.21 -7.03
CA ARG A 20 -4.66 14.23 -7.85
C ARG A 20 -4.23 14.20 -9.31
N THR A 21 -2.96 13.93 -9.57
CA THR A 21 -2.45 13.79 -10.94
C THR A 21 -3.08 12.58 -11.62
N ALA A 22 -3.14 11.44 -10.95
CA ALA A 22 -3.78 10.24 -11.48
C ALA A 22 -5.28 10.45 -11.72
N ASP A 23 -5.99 11.09 -10.78
CA ASP A 23 -7.42 11.41 -10.92
C ASP A 23 -7.69 12.30 -12.13
N ARG A 24 -6.84 13.32 -12.33
CA ARG A 24 -6.96 14.22 -13.49
C ARG A 24 -6.73 13.51 -14.83
N LEU A 25 -5.84 12.51 -14.85
CA LEU A 25 -5.49 11.79 -16.08
C LEU A 25 -6.43 10.62 -16.39
N PHE A 26 -6.93 9.94 -15.36
CA PHE A 26 -7.62 8.65 -15.52
C PHE A 26 -9.03 8.61 -14.88
N GLY A 27 -9.45 9.69 -14.20
CA GLY A 27 -10.72 9.69 -13.47
C GLY A 27 -10.74 8.61 -12.39
N ASP A 28 -11.75 7.76 -12.42
CA ASP A 28 -11.96 6.62 -11.52
C ASP A 28 -11.59 5.26 -12.16
N ALA A 29 -11.02 5.27 -13.36
CA ALA A 29 -10.77 4.08 -14.16
C ALA A 29 -9.45 3.35 -13.79
N TYR A 30 -9.01 3.43 -12.53
CA TYR A 30 -7.77 2.79 -12.10
C TYR A 30 -7.81 2.34 -10.63
N TYR A 31 -7.06 1.29 -10.33
CA TYR A 31 -6.69 0.93 -8.97
C TYR A 31 -5.30 1.48 -8.66
N TRP A 32 -5.10 1.90 -7.43
CA TRP A 32 -3.81 2.41 -6.99
C TRP A 32 -3.37 1.81 -5.67
N SER A 33 -2.09 1.72 -5.49
CA SER A 33 -1.46 1.29 -4.26
C SER A 33 -0.24 2.15 -3.97
N VAL A 34 0.15 2.19 -2.71
CA VAL A 34 1.34 2.92 -2.29
C VAL A 34 2.34 1.99 -1.63
N LEU A 35 3.58 2.45 -1.70
CA LEU A 35 4.72 1.91 -1.00
C LEU A 35 5.48 3.08 -0.39
N GLY A 36 5.69 3.06 0.90
CA GLY A 36 6.53 4.01 1.63
C GLY A 36 7.83 3.35 2.09
N ALA A 37 8.96 4.00 1.84
CA ALA A 37 10.26 3.45 2.21
C ALA A 37 10.65 3.82 3.65
N GLY A 38 11.41 2.93 4.29
CA GLY A 38 12.00 3.13 5.61
C GLY A 38 10.95 3.44 6.68
N ARG A 39 11.25 4.41 7.53
CA ARG A 39 10.38 4.82 8.65
C ARG A 39 8.99 5.30 8.25
N ASN A 40 8.79 5.63 6.97
CA ASN A 40 7.55 6.21 6.47
C ASN A 40 6.54 5.15 6.02
N GLN A 41 6.92 3.86 5.96
CA GLN A 41 6.09 2.80 5.40
C GLN A 41 4.66 2.77 5.97
N MET A 42 4.51 2.75 7.28
CA MET A 42 3.19 2.64 7.91
C MET A 42 2.38 3.94 7.80
N PHE A 43 3.03 5.10 7.84
CA PHE A 43 2.35 6.39 7.63
C PHE A 43 1.80 6.51 6.22
N ILE A 44 2.60 6.17 5.23
CA ILE A 44 2.19 6.18 3.82
C ILE A 44 1.08 5.15 3.56
N ALA A 45 1.17 3.96 4.16
CA ALA A 45 0.13 2.95 4.08
C ALA A 45 -1.21 3.46 4.67
N ALA A 46 -1.18 4.08 5.85
CA ALA A 46 -2.37 4.66 6.46
C ALA A 46 -2.97 5.79 5.60
N MET A 47 -2.14 6.66 5.03
CA MET A 47 -2.60 7.71 4.11
C MET A 47 -3.30 7.12 2.89
N SER A 48 -2.71 6.10 2.26
CA SER A 48 -3.35 5.43 1.13
C SER A 48 -4.73 4.90 1.51
N ALA A 49 -4.81 4.24 2.65
CA ALA A 49 -6.05 3.64 3.14
C ALA A 49 -7.17 4.68 3.31
N VAL A 50 -6.89 5.82 3.96
CA VAL A 50 -7.89 6.89 4.16
C VAL A 50 -8.29 7.59 2.86
N MET A 51 -7.45 7.50 1.83
CA MET A 51 -7.71 8.04 0.49
C MET A 51 -8.32 6.99 -0.48
N GLY A 52 -8.71 5.81 0.02
CA GLY A 52 -9.34 4.76 -0.78
C GLY A 52 -8.37 3.93 -1.63
N GLY A 53 -7.07 3.96 -1.32
CA GLY A 53 -6.04 3.20 -2.03
C GLY A 53 -5.69 1.89 -1.33
N ASN A 54 -4.92 1.07 -2.03
CA ASN A 54 -4.35 -0.15 -1.51
C ASN A 54 -2.94 0.11 -0.95
N VAL A 55 -2.41 -0.85 -0.19
CA VAL A 55 -1.12 -0.70 0.49
C VAL A 55 -0.20 -1.87 0.19
N ARG A 56 1.09 -1.58 0.11
CA ARG A 56 2.16 -2.58 0.13
C ARG A 56 3.06 -2.32 1.34
N VAL A 57 3.38 -3.38 2.07
CA VAL A 57 4.37 -3.37 3.16
C VAL A 57 5.29 -4.58 3.02
N GLY A 58 6.51 -4.46 3.52
CA GLY A 58 7.48 -5.54 3.48
C GLY A 58 8.89 -5.10 3.86
N LEU A 59 9.74 -6.06 4.18
CA LEU A 59 11.14 -5.85 4.57
C LEU A 59 12.01 -5.32 3.44
N GLU A 60 11.60 -5.51 2.18
CA GLU A 60 12.27 -4.92 1.02
C GLU A 60 12.23 -3.39 1.08
N ASP A 61 11.12 -2.84 1.57
CA ASP A 61 10.86 -1.40 1.57
C ASP A 61 11.24 -0.74 2.89
N SER A 62 11.14 -1.48 4.01
CA SER A 62 11.45 -0.98 5.35
C SER A 62 11.81 -2.12 6.30
N LEU A 63 12.89 -1.93 7.05
CA LEU A 63 13.27 -2.84 8.13
C LEU A 63 12.51 -2.56 9.45
N TRP A 64 11.73 -1.48 9.51
CA TRP A 64 11.16 -0.99 10.76
C TRP A 64 9.70 -1.41 10.93
N LEU A 65 9.38 -1.93 12.10
CA LEU A 65 8.00 -2.11 12.56
C LEU A 65 7.45 -0.84 13.20
N GLY A 66 8.31 -0.09 13.86
CA GLY A 66 8.02 1.17 14.51
C GLY A 66 9.30 1.93 14.86
N ARG A 67 9.18 3.07 15.51
CA ARG A 67 10.35 3.88 15.90
C ARG A 67 11.27 3.08 16.81
N GLY A 68 12.50 2.85 16.38
CA GLY A 68 13.50 2.10 17.12
C GLY A 68 13.23 0.58 17.22
N GLN A 69 12.23 0.07 16.52
CA GLN A 69 11.86 -1.35 16.52
C GLN A 69 11.99 -1.96 15.13
N LEU A 70 12.89 -2.90 14.97
CA LEU A 70 13.02 -3.69 13.74
C LEU A 70 11.89 -4.72 13.63
N ALA A 71 11.40 -4.89 12.42
CA ALA A 71 10.47 -5.98 12.09
C ALA A 71 11.24 -7.29 11.99
N LYS A 72 10.67 -8.36 12.51
CA LYS A 72 11.24 -9.72 12.47
C LYS A 72 10.90 -10.46 11.19
N SER A 73 9.83 -10.07 10.51
CA SER A 73 9.35 -10.72 9.29
C SER A 73 8.40 -9.82 8.50
N ASN A 74 8.17 -10.18 7.22
CA ASN A 74 7.11 -9.58 6.42
C ASN A 74 5.73 -9.76 7.06
N ALA A 75 5.48 -10.94 7.64
CA ALA A 75 4.21 -11.24 8.30
C ALA A 75 3.91 -10.28 9.46
N GLU A 76 4.94 -9.88 10.23
CA GLU A 76 4.78 -8.91 11.32
C GLU A 76 4.39 -7.53 10.81
N GLN A 77 4.96 -7.09 9.69
CA GLN A 77 4.59 -5.82 9.06
C GLN A 77 3.18 -5.88 8.47
N VAL A 78 2.81 -6.98 7.81
CA VAL A 78 1.46 -7.20 7.30
C VAL A 78 0.43 -7.21 8.44
N ALA A 79 0.71 -7.89 9.55
CA ALA A 79 -0.16 -7.91 10.73
C ALA A 79 -0.33 -6.50 11.32
N LYS A 80 0.72 -5.68 11.34
CA LYS A 80 0.62 -4.29 11.79
C LYS A 80 -0.22 -3.45 10.84
N ALA A 81 0.03 -3.52 9.54
CA ALA A 81 -0.76 -2.81 8.54
C ALA A 81 -2.24 -3.18 8.64
N ARG A 82 -2.55 -4.47 8.75
CA ARG A 82 -3.92 -4.96 8.95
C ARG A 82 -4.58 -4.34 10.18
N ARG A 83 -3.93 -4.33 11.35
CA ARG A 83 -4.48 -3.69 12.55
C ARG A 83 -4.78 -2.22 12.34
N ILE A 84 -3.89 -1.47 11.66
CA ILE A 84 -4.12 -0.06 11.35
C ILE A 84 -5.38 0.11 10.50
N LEU A 85 -5.57 -0.72 9.48
CA LEU A 85 -6.74 -0.67 8.61
C LEU A 85 -8.02 -1.00 9.37
N GLU A 86 -8.00 -2.05 10.20
CA GLU A 86 -9.15 -2.47 11.02
C GLU A 86 -9.54 -1.39 12.04
N GLU A 87 -8.59 -0.73 12.69
CA GLU A 87 -8.83 0.41 13.61
C GLU A 87 -9.43 1.64 12.88
N LEU A 88 -9.17 1.79 11.58
CA LEU A 88 -9.80 2.80 10.74
C LEU A 88 -11.20 2.38 10.25
N GLY A 89 -11.71 1.21 10.65
CA GLY A 89 -12.99 0.68 10.20
C GLY A 89 -12.95 0.09 8.79
N LEU A 90 -11.77 -0.21 8.26
CA LEU A 90 -11.58 -0.80 6.94
C LEU A 90 -11.38 -2.30 7.03
N ALA A 91 -11.88 -3.05 6.05
CA ALA A 91 -11.63 -4.47 5.91
C ALA A 91 -10.52 -4.73 4.90
N VAL A 92 -9.71 -5.75 5.16
CA VAL A 92 -8.71 -6.24 4.19
C VAL A 92 -9.37 -7.29 3.29
N ALA A 93 -9.33 -7.06 1.98
CA ALA A 93 -9.87 -8.00 1.01
C ALA A 93 -9.17 -9.36 1.11
N THR A 94 -9.95 -10.41 0.97
CA THR A 94 -9.40 -11.76 0.80
C THR A 94 -8.69 -11.90 -0.54
N PRO A 95 -7.78 -12.88 -0.70
CA PRO A 95 -7.16 -13.15 -2.01
C PRO A 95 -8.17 -13.42 -3.13
N ALA A 96 -9.32 -14.03 -2.83
CA ALA A 96 -10.38 -14.27 -3.80
C ALA A 96 -11.03 -12.98 -4.26
N GLU A 97 -11.44 -12.12 -3.31
CA GLU A 97 -12.01 -10.80 -3.60
C GLU A 97 -11.03 -9.92 -4.39
N ALA A 98 -9.75 -9.91 -4.01
CA ALA A 98 -8.73 -9.14 -4.73
C ALA A 98 -8.56 -9.62 -6.19
N ARG A 99 -8.60 -10.94 -6.44
CA ARG A 99 -8.56 -11.49 -7.81
C ARG A 99 -9.77 -11.09 -8.63
N GLU A 100 -10.94 -11.09 -8.03
CA GLU A 100 -12.19 -10.68 -8.66
C GLU A 100 -12.16 -9.19 -9.01
N MET A 101 -11.82 -8.33 -8.04
CA MET A 101 -11.72 -6.88 -8.22
C MET A 101 -10.75 -6.50 -9.36
N LEU A 102 -9.61 -7.19 -9.41
CA LEU A 102 -8.57 -6.94 -10.42
C LEU A 102 -8.81 -7.70 -11.73
N LYS A 103 -9.88 -8.49 -11.83
CA LYS A 103 -10.21 -9.32 -13.00
C LYS A 103 -9.04 -10.20 -13.45
N LEU A 104 -8.34 -10.81 -12.48
CA LEU A 104 -7.20 -11.68 -12.77
C LEU A 104 -7.66 -12.99 -13.41
N LYS A 105 -6.86 -13.52 -14.34
CA LYS A 105 -7.17 -14.75 -15.10
C LYS A 105 -7.40 -16.00 -14.23
N GLY A 106 -6.77 -16.05 -13.05
CA GLY A 106 -6.76 -17.24 -12.19
C GLY A 106 -5.82 -18.34 -12.68
N ALA A 107 -5.43 -19.23 -11.77
CA ALA A 107 -4.41 -20.26 -12.02
C ALA A 107 -4.77 -21.23 -13.18
N ARG A 108 -6.06 -21.48 -13.41
CA ARG A 108 -6.52 -22.39 -14.49
C ARG A 108 -6.37 -21.83 -15.90
N ASN A 109 -6.15 -20.52 -16.02
CA ASN A 109 -6.09 -19.80 -17.29
C ASN A 109 -4.72 -19.22 -17.59
N VAL A 110 -3.70 -19.60 -16.84
CA VAL A 110 -2.30 -19.24 -17.07
C VAL A 110 -1.57 -20.39 -17.72
N GLY A 111 -0.69 -20.08 -18.67
CA GLY A 111 -0.02 -21.09 -19.50
C GLY A 111 1.25 -21.70 -18.90
N PHE A 112 1.37 -21.74 -17.59
CA PHE A 112 2.52 -22.35 -16.88
C PHE A 112 2.06 -23.11 -15.63
#